data_093e70e518bd89ee3455d6f98cb0a591
#
_entry.id   093e70e518bd89ee3455d6f98cb0a591
#
_cell.length_a   1.000
_cell.length_b   1.000
_cell.length_c   1.000
_cell.angle_alpha   90.00
_cell.angle_beta   90.00
_cell.angle_gamma   90.00
#
_symmetry.space_group_name_H-M   'P 1'
#
loop_
_entity.id
_entity.type
_entity.pdbx_description
1 polymer ?
#
loop_
_entity_poly.entity_id
_entity_poly.type
_entity_poly.pdbx_seq_one_letter_code
_entity_poly.pdbx_strand_id
1 'polypeptide(L)'
;TAIDSQKISSGDVIFKIMGGKIGNYKVDFLHEMRGIKEVIPIREDIQLGNLGLIEGDVVCVEIAGGNTIPITAAIIKKAHMIGATTLSTAGVFGIGNEKVEVMDISQADENNPVAQELREHGITENHTILTTGRFIKDREPVTPYLLDDISRKMTMEILNVLESRNLQK
;
A
#
# COMPACT_ATOMS: atom_id res chain seq x y z
N THR A 1 0.90 12.14 4.48
CA THR A 1 2.31 12.05 4.06
C THR A 1 2.44 10.95 3.00
N ALA A 2 3.19 11.21 1.94
CA ALA A 2 3.56 10.26 0.90
C ALA A 2 5.08 10.11 0.88
N ILE A 3 5.58 8.88 1.03
CA ILE A 3 7.01 8.59 1.14
C ILE A 3 7.40 7.65 -0.01
N ASP A 4 8.19 8.12 -0.94
CA ASP A 4 8.73 7.36 -2.08
C ASP A 4 9.88 8.12 -2.74
N SER A 5 11.00 7.49 -2.95
CA SER A 5 12.14 8.06 -3.67
C SER A 5 12.03 7.94 -5.18
N GLN A 6 11.05 7.20 -5.69
CA GLN A 6 10.95 6.89 -7.10
C GLN A 6 10.55 8.08 -7.95
N LYS A 7 11.13 8.13 -9.15
CA LYS A 7 10.75 9.09 -10.19
C LYS A 7 9.84 8.42 -11.23
N ILE A 8 8.99 9.23 -11.82
CA ILE A 8 8.15 8.81 -12.94
C ILE A 8 9.06 8.39 -14.10
N SER A 9 8.89 7.16 -14.54
CA SER A 9 9.62 6.54 -15.65
C SER A 9 8.75 6.42 -16.91
N SER A 10 9.33 5.94 -18.00
CA SER A 10 8.58 5.63 -19.22
C SER A 10 7.52 4.54 -19.02
N GLY A 11 7.76 3.61 -18.07
CA GLY A 11 6.83 2.53 -17.71
C GLY A 11 5.64 2.96 -16.84
N ASP A 12 5.70 4.13 -16.19
CA ASP A 12 4.64 4.61 -15.30
C ASP A 12 3.49 5.24 -16.11
N VAL A 13 2.73 4.40 -16.83
CA VAL A 13 1.70 4.83 -17.78
C VAL A 13 0.61 5.66 -17.11
N ILE A 14 0.13 5.26 -15.93
CA ILE A 14 -0.92 5.95 -15.19
C ILE A 14 -0.49 7.37 -14.83
N PHE A 15 0.71 7.54 -14.27
CA PHE A 15 1.25 8.86 -13.94
C PHE A 15 1.31 9.78 -15.17
N LYS A 16 1.73 9.24 -16.32
CA LYS A 16 1.79 10.00 -17.59
C LYS A 16 0.41 10.43 -18.09
N ILE A 17 -0.59 9.54 -18.01
CA ILE A 17 -1.97 9.85 -18.40
C ILE A 17 -2.54 10.97 -17.51
N MET A 18 -2.19 10.99 -16.24
CA MET A 18 -2.62 12.01 -15.29
C MET A 18 -1.83 13.33 -15.40
N GLY A 19 -0.87 13.42 -16.32
CA GLY A 19 -0.06 14.64 -16.56
C GLY A 19 1.31 14.66 -15.89
N GLY A 20 1.70 13.58 -15.23
CA GLY A 20 3.03 13.43 -14.63
C GLY A 20 4.14 13.41 -15.67
N LYS A 21 5.24 14.12 -15.40
CA LYS A 21 6.38 14.24 -16.29
C LYS A 21 7.47 13.24 -15.92
N ILE A 22 8.06 12.56 -16.91
CA ILE A 22 9.20 11.66 -16.70
C ILE A 22 10.33 12.43 -15.99
N GLY A 23 10.90 11.82 -14.96
CA GLY A 23 11.97 12.37 -14.16
C GLY A 23 11.52 13.14 -12.91
N ASN A 24 10.25 13.53 -12.79
CA ASN A 24 9.71 14.10 -11.56
C ASN A 24 9.53 13.00 -10.50
N TYR A 25 9.67 13.35 -9.23
CA TYR A 25 9.35 12.42 -8.14
C TYR A 25 7.84 12.12 -8.11
N LYS A 26 7.47 10.87 -7.87
CA LYS A 26 6.06 10.45 -7.77
C LYS A 26 5.32 11.18 -6.66
N VAL A 27 5.97 11.36 -5.51
CA VAL A 27 5.39 12.07 -4.35
C VAL A 27 5.16 13.55 -4.62
N ASP A 28 6.01 14.21 -5.41
CA ASP A 28 5.80 15.60 -5.81
C ASP A 28 4.59 15.74 -6.72
N PHE A 29 4.46 14.82 -7.67
CA PHE A 29 3.31 14.79 -8.54
C PHE A 29 2.00 14.65 -7.74
N LEU A 30 1.99 13.79 -6.72
CA LEU A 30 0.83 13.66 -5.82
C LEU A 30 0.55 14.96 -5.06
N HIS A 31 1.60 15.66 -4.60
CA HIS A 31 1.46 16.96 -3.93
C HIS A 31 0.87 18.04 -4.86
N GLU A 32 1.23 18.01 -6.15
CA GLU A 32 0.75 18.96 -7.16
C GLU A 32 -0.67 18.66 -7.68
N MET A 33 -1.23 17.47 -7.40
CA MET A 33 -2.54 17.07 -7.89
C MET A 33 -3.65 17.96 -7.31
N ARG A 34 -4.43 18.54 -8.19
CA ARG A 34 -5.60 19.35 -7.80
C ARG A 34 -6.69 18.47 -7.19
N GLY A 35 -7.24 18.92 -6.07
CA GLY A 35 -8.34 18.24 -5.38
C GLY A 35 -7.91 17.33 -4.24
N ILE A 36 -6.64 17.03 -4.07
CA ILE A 36 -6.09 16.42 -2.87
C ILE A 36 -5.83 17.54 -1.85
N LYS A 37 -6.36 17.41 -0.63
CA LYS A 37 -6.31 18.49 0.37
C LYS A 37 -4.89 18.92 0.69
N GLU A 38 -4.08 17.97 1.12
CA GLU A 38 -2.68 18.21 1.45
C GLU A 38 -1.91 16.90 1.35
N VAL A 39 -0.83 16.90 0.58
CA VAL A 39 0.13 15.80 0.55
C VAL A 39 1.49 16.36 0.96
N ILE A 40 2.08 15.81 2.00
CA ILE A 40 3.45 16.10 2.42
C ILE A 40 4.36 15.11 1.69
N PRO A 41 5.15 15.56 0.68
CA PRO A 41 6.01 14.67 -0.08
C PRO A 41 7.34 14.44 0.63
N ILE A 42 7.74 13.19 0.81
CA ILE A 42 9.05 12.80 1.33
C ILE A 42 9.74 11.94 0.27
N ARG A 43 10.85 12.44 -0.28
CA ARG A 43 11.60 11.82 -1.39
C ARG A 43 12.64 10.83 -0.87
N GLU A 44 12.22 9.90 -0.03
CA GLU A 44 13.09 8.91 0.60
C GLU A 44 12.53 7.50 0.47
N ASP A 45 13.41 6.51 0.42
CA ASP A 45 13.04 5.12 0.64
C ASP A 45 12.97 4.84 2.13
N ILE A 46 11.92 4.16 2.57
CA ILE A 46 11.86 3.70 3.95
C ILE A 46 12.84 2.56 4.17
N GLN A 47 13.67 2.73 5.18
CA GLN A 47 14.68 1.79 5.64
C GLN A 47 14.62 1.65 7.17
N LEU A 48 15.29 0.66 7.74
CA LEU A 48 15.32 0.47 9.20
C LEU A 48 15.83 1.72 9.95
N GLY A 49 16.73 2.50 9.33
CA GLY A 49 17.33 3.69 9.93
C GLY A 49 16.41 4.92 9.96
N ASN A 50 15.34 4.95 9.17
CA ASN A 50 14.44 6.10 9.08
C ASN A 50 12.96 5.77 9.36
N LEU A 51 12.68 4.68 10.06
CA LEU A 51 11.31 4.32 10.49
C LEU A 51 10.61 5.41 11.31
N GLY A 52 11.35 6.39 11.82
CA GLY A 52 10.81 7.59 12.47
C GLY A 52 9.92 8.44 11.55
N LEU A 53 10.04 8.28 10.23
CA LEU A 53 9.16 8.94 9.24
C LEU A 53 7.74 8.35 9.20
N ILE A 54 7.54 7.18 9.82
CA ILE A 54 6.22 6.54 9.88
C ILE A 54 5.42 7.17 11.01
N GLU A 55 4.36 7.88 10.64
CA GLU A 55 3.45 8.60 11.53
C GLU A 55 2.05 8.68 10.96
N GLY A 56 1.06 9.03 11.77
CA GLY A 56 -0.35 9.17 11.37
C GLY A 56 -1.25 8.09 11.97
N ASP A 57 -2.55 8.23 11.73
CA ASP A 57 -3.58 7.31 12.24
C ASP A 57 -3.73 6.04 11.38
N VAL A 58 -3.39 6.14 10.10
CA VAL A 58 -3.45 5.04 9.13
C VAL A 58 -2.17 5.01 8.30
N VAL A 59 -1.58 3.84 8.16
CA VAL A 59 -0.38 3.60 7.35
C VAL A 59 -0.67 2.57 6.27
N CYS A 60 -0.63 3.00 5.01
CA CYS A 60 -0.73 2.12 3.84
C CYS A 60 0.67 1.80 3.34
N VAL A 61 0.97 0.51 3.19
CA VAL A 61 2.27 0.04 2.73
C VAL A 61 2.13 -0.58 1.34
N GLU A 62 2.56 0.14 0.31
CA GLU A 62 2.43 -0.24 -1.10
C GLU A 62 3.81 -0.43 -1.75
N ILE A 63 4.71 -1.07 -1.03
CA ILE A 63 6.05 -1.38 -1.53
C ILE A 63 5.98 -2.68 -2.34
N ALA A 64 6.35 -2.60 -3.62
CA ALA A 64 6.29 -3.74 -4.53
C ALA A 64 7.67 -4.11 -5.10
N GLY A 65 7.85 -5.39 -5.37
CA GLY A 65 9.03 -5.95 -6.04
C GLY A 65 10.18 -6.30 -5.10
N GLY A 66 10.95 -7.31 -5.50
CA GLY A 66 12.13 -7.76 -4.75
C GLY A 66 11.82 -8.31 -3.35
N ASN A 67 12.83 -8.33 -2.51
CA ASN A 67 12.71 -8.76 -1.11
C ASN A 67 12.29 -7.59 -0.21
N THR A 68 11.01 -7.18 -0.30
CA THR A 68 10.47 -6.02 0.42
C THR A 68 9.72 -6.38 1.70
N ILE A 69 9.43 -7.67 1.93
CA ILE A 69 8.66 -8.11 3.11
C ILE A 69 9.32 -7.72 4.44
N PRO A 70 10.65 -7.86 4.63
CA PRO A 70 11.27 -7.47 5.89
C PRO A 70 11.06 -6.00 6.24
N ILE A 71 11.17 -5.09 5.25
CA ILE A 71 10.94 -3.66 5.49
C ILE A 71 9.45 -3.36 5.66
N THR A 72 8.58 -4.02 4.90
CA THR A 72 7.12 -3.93 5.07
C THR A 72 6.72 -4.31 6.49
N ALA A 73 7.20 -5.43 7.01
CA ALA A 73 6.95 -5.87 8.38
C ALA A 73 7.49 -4.87 9.42
N ALA A 74 8.66 -4.28 9.17
CA ALA A 74 9.22 -3.25 10.06
C ALA A 74 8.35 -1.99 10.10
N ILE A 75 7.83 -1.55 8.95
CA ILE A 75 6.89 -0.41 8.86
C ILE A 75 5.60 -0.72 9.62
N ILE A 76 5.02 -1.91 9.42
CA ILE A 76 3.79 -2.33 10.10
C ILE A 76 4.00 -2.33 11.62
N LYS A 77 5.08 -2.95 12.11
CA LYS A 77 5.43 -2.95 13.54
C LYS A 77 5.59 -1.53 14.10
N LYS A 78 6.29 -0.66 13.37
CA LYS A 78 6.45 0.73 13.78
C LYS A 78 5.10 1.44 13.83
N ALA A 79 4.23 1.25 12.84
CA ALA A 79 2.89 1.81 12.82
C ALA A 79 2.04 1.32 14.01
N HIS A 80 2.06 0.02 14.31
CA HIS A 80 1.38 -0.54 15.50
C HIS A 80 1.90 0.06 16.81
N MET A 81 3.22 0.27 16.93
CA MET A 81 3.80 0.89 18.14
C MET A 81 3.29 2.32 18.39
N ILE A 82 2.91 3.06 17.35
CA ILE A 82 2.35 4.41 17.48
C ILE A 82 0.81 4.40 17.46
N GLY A 83 0.18 3.23 17.46
CA GLY A 83 -1.28 3.08 17.47
C GLY A 83 -1.95 3.31 16.12
N ALA A 84 -1.21 3.29 15.01
CA ALA A 84 -1.78 3.41 13.67
C ALA A 84 -2.42 2.10 13.21
N THR A 85 -3.49 2.20 12.43
CA THR A 85 -4.04 1.08 11.66
C THR A 85 -3.22 0.88 10.39
N THR A 86 -2.98 -0.37 10.00
CA THR A 86 -2.12 -0.69 8.85
C THR A 86 -2.87 -1.45 7.76
N LEU A 87 -2.59 -1.07 6.50
CA LEU A 87 -3.12 -1.73 5.32
C LEU A 87 -2.01 -1.98 4.30
N SER A 88 -2.12 -3.07 3.53
CA SER A 88 -1.28 -3.30 2.35
C SER A 88 -1.98 -4.17 1.31
N THR A 89 -1.40 -4.28 0.13
CA THR A 89 -1.77 -5.32 -0.84
C THR A 89 -0.99 -6.61 -0.57
N ALA A 90 -1.62 -7.76 -0.84
CA ALA A 90 -1.03 -9.09 -0.65
C ALA A 90 -1.48 -10.08 -1.73
N GLY A 91 -0.72 -10.18 -2.81
CA GLY A 91 -1.09 -11.03 -3.95
C GLY A 91 -2.26 -10.45 -4.75
N VAL A 92 -1.93 -9.45 -5.58
CA VAL A 92 -2.90 -8.72 -6.39
C VAL A 92 -2.53 -8.88 -7.85
N PHE A 93 -3.16 -9.83 -8.52
CA PHE A 93 -2.96 -10.14 -9.93
C PHE A 93 -4.29 -10.39 -10.62
N GLY A 94 -4.38 -10.02 -11.88
CA GLY A 94 -5.53 -10.29 -12.71
C GLY A 94 -5.85 -9.20 -13.72
N ILE A 95 -6.92 -9.42 -14.46
CA ILE A 95 -7.37 -8.57 -15.57
C ILE A 95 -8.55 -7.65 -15.21
N GLY A 96 -9.08 -7.74 -13.98
CA GLY A 96 -10.19 -6.94 -13.49
C GLY A 96 -11.51 -7.71 -13.32
N ASN A 97 -11.50 -9.03 -13.52
CA ASN A 97 -12.64 -9.92 -13.23
C ASN A 97 -12.50 -10.59 -11.85
N GLU A 98 -11.37 -10.42 -11.23
CA GLU A 98 -11.07 -10.99 -9.92
C GLU A 98 -11.80 -10.20 -8.83
N LYS A 99 -12.34 -10.93 -7.87
CA LYS A 99 -12.89 -10.31 -6.67
C LYS A 99 -11.73 -9.85 -5.78
N VAL A 100 -11.63 -8.56 -5.55
CA VAL A 100 -10.72 -8.03 -4.53
C VAL A 100 -11.37 -8.25 -3.16
N GLU A 101 -10.70 -8.97 -2.30
CA GLU A 101 -11.11 -9.22 -0.91
C GLU A 101 -10.29 -8.33 0.04
N VAL A 102 -10.96 -7.88 1.08
CA VAL A 102 -10.37 -7.07 2.17
C VAL A 102 -10.55 -7.87 3.44
N MET A 103 -9.48 -8.15 4.15
CA MET A 103 -9.52 -8.97 5.36
C MET A 103 -8.34 -8.68 6.28
N ASP A 104 -8.48 -9.06 7.55
CA ASP A 104 -7.31 -9.12 8.43
C ASP A 104 -6.36 -10.24 7.99
N ILE A 105 -5.07 -10.02 8.15
CA ILE A 105 -4.03 -10.98 7.76
C ILE A 105 -4.22 -12.36 8.41
N SER A 106 -4.84 -12.43 9.61
CA SER A 106 -5.15 -13.69 10.29
C SER A 106 -6.14 -14.56 9.51
N GLN A 107 -6.94 -13.96 8.64
CA GLN A 107 -7.96 -14.62 7.81
C GLN A 107 -7.44 -14.99 6.41
N ALA A 108 -6.25 -14.55 6.05
CA ALA A 108 -5.67 -14.81 4.74
C ALA A 108 -5.40 -16.30 4.52
N ASP A 109 -5.62 -16.74 3.28
CA ASP A 109 -5.31 -18.10 2.83
C ASP A 109 -3.86 -18.47 3.19
N GLU A 110 -3.66 -19.69 3.69
CA GLU A 110 -2.35 -20.21 4.07
C GLU A 110 -1.37 -20.28 2.89
N ASN A 111 -1.89 -20.36 1.67
CA ASN A 111 -1.08 -20.35 0.45
C ASN A 111 -0.77 -18.94 -0.07
N ASN A 112 -1.25 -17.87 0.59
CA ASN A 112 -0.87 -16.51 0.20
C ASN A 112 0.58 -16.24 0.62
N PRO A 113 1.54 -16.18 -0.34
CA PRO A 113 2.96 -16.10 0.00
C PRO A 113 3.32 -14.80 0.72
N VAL A 114 2.66 -13.69 0.39
CA VAL A 114 2.91 -12.39 1.04
C VAL A 114 2.41 -12.43 2.49
N ALA A 115 1.20 -12.95 2.72
CA ALA A 115 0.66 -13.09 4.06
C ALA A 115 1.48 -14.08 4.89
N GLN A 116 1.94 -15.19 4.29
CA GLN A 116 2.79 -16.16 4.95
C GLN A 116 4.11 -15.53 5.40
N GLU A 117 4.83 -14.87 4.50
CA GLU A 117 6.10 -14.21 4.84
C GLU A 117 5.90 -13.11 5.90
N LEU A 118 4.83 -12.31 5.83
CA LEU A 118 4.51 -11.32 6.87
C LEU A 118 4.29 -11.99 8.24
N ARG A 119 3.58 -13.14 8.27
CA ARG A 119 3.39 -13.91 9.51
C ARG A 119 4.70 -14.44 10.06
N GLU A 120 5.62 -14.91 9.21
CA GLU A 120 6.98 -15.31 9.60
C GLU A 120 7.78 -14.14 10.22
N HIS A 121 7.50 -12.93 9.77
CA HIS A 121 8.02 -11.70 10.37
C HIS A 121 7.21 -11.21 11.59
N GLY A 122 6.24 -12.00 12.08
CA GLY A 122 5.49 -11.71 13.30
C GLY A 122 4.31 -10.73 13.10
N ILE A 123 3.82 -10.56 11.87
CA ILE A 123 2.58 -9.85 11.59
C ILE A 123 1.47 -10.90 11.40
N THR A 124 0.81 -11.27 12.49
CA THR A 124 -0.19 -12.36 12.50
C THR A 124 -1.64 -11.88 12.57
N GLU A 125 -1.86 -10.64 12.98
CA GLU A 125 -3.17 -10.01 13.17
C GLU A 125 -3.06 -8.48 13.14
N ASN A 126 -4.20 -7.78 13.18
CA ASN A 126 -4.28 -6.32 13.24
C ASN A 126 -3.64 -5.62 12.02
N HIS A 127 -3.58 -6.30 10.89
CA HIS A 127 -3.09 -5.77 9.63
C HIS A 127 -4.08 -6.15 8.52
N THR A 128 -4.69 -5.13 7.91
CA THR A 128 -5.63 -5.34 6.80
C THR A 128 -4.87 -5.57 5.50
N ILE A 129 -5.22 -6.63 4.81
CA ILE A 129 -4.70 -6.92 3.47
C ILE A 129 -5.81 -6.87 2.41
N LEU A 130 -5.42 -6.39 1.22
CA LEU A 130 -6.23 -6.48 0.01
C LEU A 130 -5.60 -7.53 -0.93
N THR A 131 -6.40 -8.49 -1.36
CA THR A 131 -5.91 -9.59 -2.19
C THR A 131 -6.95 -9.99 -3.24
N THR A 132 -6.49 -10.55 -4.35
CA THR A 132 -7.38 -11.23 -5.33
C THR A 132 -7.37 -12.74 -5.14
N GLY A 133 -6.67 -13.26 -4.13
CA GLY A 133 -6.46 -14.69 -3.96
C GLY A 133 -5.61 -15.33 -5.07
N ARG A 134 -5.06 -14.51 -5.97
CA ARG A 134 -4.14 -14.97 -7.02
C ARG A 134 -2.72 -14.60 -6.66
N PHE A 135 -1.82 -15.52 -6.89
CA PHE A 135 -0.42 -15.40 -6.54
C PHE A 135 0.42 -15.24 -7.81
N ILE A 136 1.59 -14.63 -7.65
CA ILE A 136 2.54 -14.45 -8.77
C ILE A 136 2.82 -15.81 -9.40
N LYS A 137 2.28 -15.99 -10.61
CA LYS A 137 2.88 -16.88 -11.58
C LYS A 137 3.57 -15.98 -12.59
N ASP A 138 4.76 -16.35 -13.03
CA ASP A 138 5.54 -15.57 -13.99
C ASP A 138 4.62 -15.00 -15.08
N ARG A 139 4.56 -13.65 -15.19
CA ARG A 139 3.84 -12.90 -16.21
C ARG A 139 2.32 -12.74 -16.05
N GLU A 140 1.73 -12.98 -14.91
CA GLU A 140 0.33 -12.57 -14.74
C GLU A 140 0.19 -11.05 -14.80
N PRO A 141 -0.78 -10.51 -15.57
CA PRO A 141 -0.94 -9.07 -15.71
C PRO A 141 -1.56 -8.46 -14.44
N VAL A 142 -1.17 -7.23 -14.18
CA VAL A 142 -1.94 -6.33 -13.29
C VAL A 142 -2.48 -5.22 -14.17
N THR A 143 -3.78 -5.23 -14.41
CA THR A 143 -4.40 -4.25 -15.29
C THR A 143 -4.80 -2.98 -14.55
N PRO A 144 -4.92 -1.84 -15.26
CA PRO A 144 -5.44 -0.60 -14.67
C PRO A 144 -6.83 -0.75 -14.03
N TYR A 145 -7.68 -1.62 -14.55
CA TYR A 145 -9.00 -1.90 -13.99
C TYR A 145 -8.93 -2.55 -12.60
N LEU A 146 -8.03 -3.50 -12.46
CA LEU A 146 -7.80 -4.13 -11.17
C LEU A 146 -7.20 -3.14 -10.16
N LEU A 147 -6.23 -2.34 -10.59
CA LEU A 147 -5.64 -1.31 -9.73
C LEU A 147 -6.66 -0.26 -9.28
N ASP A 148 -7.62 0.10 -10.14
CA ASP A 148 -8.70 1.01 -9.78
C ASP A 148 -9.64 0.40 -8.72
N ASP A 149 -10.02 -0.88 -8.85
CA ASP A 149 -10.86 -1.56 -7.84
C ASP A 149 -10.15 -1.68 -6.49
N ILE A 150 -8.87 -2.02 -6.50
CA ILE A 150 -8.03 -2.07 -5.29
C ILE A 150 -7.96 -0.70 -4.63
N SER A 151 -7.64 0.35 -5.41
CA SER A 151 -7.51 1.71 -4.90
C SER A 151 -8.80 2.21 -4.26
N ARG A 152 -9.96 1.91 -4.89
CA ARG A 152 -11.27 2.26 -4.33
C ARG A 152 -11.56 1.54 -3.03
N LYS A 153 -11.33 0.24 -2.97
CA LYS A 153 -11.55 -0.56 -1.75
C LYS A 153 -10.62 -0.14 -0.62
N MET A 154 -9.35 0.09 -0.93
CA MET A 154 -8.39 0.59 0.05
C MET A 154 -8.81 1.98 0.58
N THR A 155 -9.22 2.89 -0.30
CA THR A 155 -9.72 4.21 0.10
C THR A 155 -10.94 4.10 1.01
N MET A 156 -11.90 3.24 0.67
CA MET A 156 -13.08 3.01 1.51
C MET A 156 -12.69 2.49 2.89
N GLU A 157 -11.75 1.54 2.96
CA GLU A 157 -11.28 1.00 4.23
C GLU A 157 -10.57 2.06 5.09
N ILE A 158 -9.74 2.91 4.49
CA ILE A 158 -9.11 4.04 5.17
C ILE A 158 -10.18 4.99 5.76
N LEU A 159 -11.19 5.32 4.97
CA LEU A 159 -12.29 6.20 5.42
C LEU A 159 -13.06 5.58 6.60
N ASN A 160 -13.39 4.29 6.51
CA ASN A 160 -14.07 3.56 7.60
C ASN A 160 -13.26 3.61 8.90
N VAL A 161 -11.95 3.41 8.83
CA VAL A 161 -11.04 3.50 9.98
C VAL A 161 -11.02 4.90 10.56
N LEU A 162 -10.90 5.93 9.73
CA LEU A 162 -10.85 7.32 10.18
C LEU A 162 -12.18 7.78 10.81
N GLU A 163 -13.31 7.38 10.23
CA GLU A 163 -14.65 7.65 10.81
C GLU A 163 -14.81 6.99 12.16
N SER A 164 -14.44 5.73 12.30
CA SER A 164 -14.51 4.97 13.55
C SER A 164 -13.66 5.62 14.65
N ARG A 165 -12.48 6.13 14.32
CA ARG A 165 -11.60 6.85 15.27
C ARG A 165 -12.15 8.21 15.69
N ASN A 166 -12.84 8.92 14.79
CA ASN A 166 -13.46 10.20 15.11
C ASN A 166 -14.66 10.06 16.06
N LEU A 167 -15.35 8.92 16.01
CA LEU A 167 -16.47 8.63 16.93
C LEU A 167 -16.02 8.24 18.35
N GLN A 168 -14.73 7.93 18.52
CA GLN A 168 -14.15 7.55 19.83
C GLN A 168 -13.48 8.73 20.58
N LYS A 169 -13.37 9.88 19.94
CA LYS A 169 -12.85 11.14 20.52
C LYS A 169 -13.98 12.02 21.00
#